data_1b58a22da38c69f71011d2293dc0fc52
#
_entry.id   1b58a22da38c69f71011d2293dc0fc52
#
_cell.length_a   1.000
_cell.length_b   1.000
_cell.length_c   1.000
_cell.angle_alpha   90.00
_cell.angle_beta   90.00
_cell.angle_gamma   90.00
#
_symmetry.space_group_name_H-M   'P 1'
#
loop_
_entity.id
_entity.type
_entity.pdbx_description
1 polymer ?
#
loop_
_entity_poly.entity_id
_entity_poly.type
_entity_poly.pdbx_seq_one_letter_code
_entity_poly.pdbx_strand_id
1 'polypeptide(L)'
;VALGAIGLSLLFSWTVVFRALGTVHFAEHPIAASVAWLPTGDSALRMGVAADPLTVVMLFFVPLACFLIILYSVGYSNYGQPRDERDVPGSPPHHGVEPMYSRFFAFLSLFAGAMLLLTVADNLLLLFFGWEIMGLCSYLLIGFWYGRNYENPVQITPRAAAVKAFITTRIADVLMLIGIAYLYSQAGTLNFREIFFSEEIMNHLLHTPSVIGGLAAVHLIGLLIFAGTVGKSAQFPLHVWLPDAMEGPTPVSAMIHAAAMVSAGVYMIVRMFPLLSAGAGGHDGSPTMTVMAFIGAFTALFAATIAVAQNDVKRVLAYSTISQLGYMVAALGIGAYVAAAFHLMTHAFFKALLFMGSGSVIHGVEHGIHHTHEKLDPQDMLNMGGLAKRMPITFWTFLIGGFALSGFPFITAGFWSKDEILADAFAHGHWWVFVVLLLAAFLTAFYTMRQIALTFLGYPRSKSAAHAHESTWTMTLPLVVLAFFALFAGFVGVHSDFPLLGELLGSNPFEHFVVGTLPHHLAGIEFDWTPVLLSVVAGLGGLGCGWLLYGRRPLASGQSDPLVASLGPIHEML
;
A
#
# COMPACT_ATOMS: atom_id res chain seq x y z
N VAL A 1 -24.54 -10.17 3.86
CA VAL A 1 -24.59 -9.52 2.54
C VAL A 1 -23.17 -9.11 2.10
N ALA A 2 -22.43 -8.27 2.85
CA ALA A 2 -21.10 -7.77 2.47
C ALA A 2 -20.11 -8.91 2.14
N LEU A 3 -19.96 -9.90 3.04
CA LEU A 3 -19.11 -11.08 2.81
C LEU A 3 -19.53 -11.88 1.59
N GLY A 4 -20.84 -12.05 1.37
CA GLY A 4 -21.34 -12.76 0.19
C GLY A 4 -21.02 -12.00 -1.11
N ALA A 5 -21.19 -10.68 -1.12
CA ALA A 5 -20.91 -9.85 -2.30
C ALA A 5 -19.43 -9.85 -2.66
N ILE A 6 -18.54 -9.61 -1.68
CA ILE A 6 -17.09 -9.63 -1.94
C ILE A 6 -16.56 -11.04 -2.25
N GLY A 7 -17.16 -12.08 -1.64
CA GLY A 7 -16.84 -13.47 -1.95
C GLY A 7 -17.20 -13.85 -3.40
N LEU A 8 -18.37 -13.41 -3.88
CA LEU A 8 -18.75 -13.56 -5.29
C LEU A 8 -17.79 -12.76 -6.21
N SER A 9 -17.45 -11.52 -5.84
CA SER A 9 -16.46 -10.73 -6.59
C SER A 9 -15.11 -11.43 -6.67
N LEU A 10 -14.66 -12.04 -5.59
CA LEU A 10 -13.42 -12.83 -5.56
C LEU A 10 -13.50 -14.04 -6.51
N LEU A 11 -14.59 -14.79 -6.46
CA LEU A 11 -14.78 -15.96 -7.34
C LEU A 11 -14.79 -15.57 -8.82
N PHE A 12 -15.53 -14.51 -9.18
CA PHE A 12 -15.55 -14.01 -10.56
C PHE A 12 -14.18 -13.47 -10.99
N SER A 13 -13.50 -12.71 -10.14
CA SER A 13 -12.15 -12.20 -10.42
C SER A 13 -11.16 -13.35 -10.66
N TRP A 14 -11.17 -14.37 -9.82
CA TRP A 14 -10.30 -15.54 -9.99
C TRP A 14 -10.68 -16.38 -11.22
N THR A 15 -11.95 -16.42 -11.61
CA THR A 15 -12.34 -17.03 -12.88
C THR A 15 -11.68 -16.32 -14.07
N VAL A 16 -11.63 -14.97 -14.04
CA VAL A 16 -10.92 -14.19 -15.06
C VAL A 16 -9.41 -14.46 -15.01
N VAL A 17 -8.81 -14.50 -13.80
CA VAL A 17 -7.39 -14.80 -13.61
C VAL A 17 -7.02 -16.16 -14.20
N PHE A 18 -7.73 -17.22 -13.84
CA PHE A 18 -7.44 -18.58 -14.35
C PHE A 18 -7.67 -18.70 -15.85
N ARG A 19 -8.68 -18.00 -16.39
CA ARG A 19 -8.89 -17.95 -17.83
C ARG A 19 -7.74 -17.23 -18.53
N ALA A 20 -7.26 -16.11 -18.00
CA ALA A 20 -6.14 -15.37 -18.56
C ALA A 20 -4.85 -16.19 -18.57
N LEU A 21 -4.55 -16.87 -17.46
CA LEU A 21 -3.37 -17.73 -17.34
C LEU A 21 -3.43 -18.97 -18.28
N GLY A 22 -4.62 -19.46 -18.62
CA GLY A 22 -4.82 -20.56 -19.55
C GLY A 22 -4.95 -20.16 -21.03
N THR A 23 -4.92 -18.86 -21.35
CA THR A 23 -5.08 -18.35 -22.72
C THR A 23 -3.73 -17.98 -23.31
N VAL A 24 -3.35 -18.62 -24.39
CA VAL A 24 -2.13 -18.28 -25.16
C VAL A 24 -2.32 -16.92 -25.80
N HIS A 25 -1.29 -16.07 -25.79
CA HIS A 25 -1.33 -14.69 -26.33
C HIS A 25 -2.41 -13.81 -25.72
N PHE A 26 -2.71 -14.00 -24.43
CA PHE A 26 -3.72 -13.23 -23.71
C PHE A 26 -3.47 -11.70 -23.76
N ALA A 27 -2.22 -11.28 -23.74
CA ALA A 27 -1.82 -9.87 -23.81
C ALA A 27 -2.24 -9.19 -25.13
N GLU A 28 -2.23 -9.93 -26.24
CA GLU A 28 -2.64 -9.42 -27.56
C GLU A 28 -4.17 -9.27 -27.65
N HIS A 29 -4.90 -10.18 -27.01
CA HIS A 29 -6.37 -10.26 -27.02
C HIS A 29 -6.97 -10.23 -25.62
N PRO A 30 -6.85 -9.10 -24.87
CA PRO A 30 -7.42 -9.00 -23.55
C PRO A 30 -8.95 -9.03 -23.59
N ILE A 31 -9.55 -9.45 -22.49
CA ILE A 31 -11.00 -9.43 -22.35
C ILE A 31 -11.45 -7.98 -22.16
N ALA A 32 -12.20 -7.42 -23.11
CA ALA A 32 -12.67 -6.05 -23.04
C ALA A 32 -14.10 -5.91 -23.57
N ALA A 33 -14.86 -5.01 -22.95
CA ALA A 33 -16.18 -4.61 -23.40
C ALA A 33 -16.41 -3.14 -23.07
N SER A 34 -16.89 -2.35 -24.04
CA SER A 34 -17.18 -0.93 -23.82
C SER A 34 -18.43 -0.49 -24.54
N VAL A 35 -19.12 0.50 -23.98
CA VAL A 35 -20.30 1.14 -24.56
C VAL A 35 -20.07 2.64 -24.68
N ALA A 36 -20.56 3.27 -25.76
CA ALA A 36 -20.58 4.73 -25.87
C ALA A 36 -21.58 5.27 -24.83
N TRP A 37 -21.11 6.18 -24.00
CA TRP A 37 -21.91 6.75 -22.91
C TRP A 37 -22.35 8.19 -23.19
N LEU A 38 -21.41 9.06 -23.53
CA LEU A 38 -21.69 10.48 -23.75
C LEU A 38 -21.06 10.95 -25.07
N PRO A 39 -21.85 11.32 -26.08
CA PRO A 39 -21.32 11.88 -27.32
C PRO A 39 -20.73 13.28 -27.08
N THR A 40 -19.57 13.54 -27.69
CA THR A 40 -18.79 14.79 -27.57
C THR A 40 -18.44 15.35 -28.95
N GLY A 41 -19.44 15.58 -29.79
CA GLY A 41 -19.24 15.97 -31.19
C GLY A 41 -18.90 14.76 -32.06
N ASP A 42 -17.72 14.77 -32.68
CA ASP A 42 -17.26 13.69 -33.56
C ASP A 42 -16.68 12.49 -32.79
N SER A 43 -16.56 12.58 -31.46
CA SER A 43 -16.12 11.50 -30.58
C SER A 43 -17.16 11.18 -29.52
N ALA A 44 -16.91 10.17 -28.67
CA ALA A 44 -17.75 9.82 -27.56
C ALA A 44 -16.90 9.34 -26.36
N LEU A 45 -17.24 9.84 -25.16
CA LEU A 45 -16.75 9.24 -23.94
C LEU A 45 -17.38 7.85 -23.77
N ARG A 46 -16.56 6.87 -23.47
CA ARG A 46 -16.97 5.46 -23.36
C ARG A 46 -16.92 5.02 -21.91
N MET A 47 -17.77 4.10 -21.55
CA MET A 47 -17.67 3.33 -20.31
C MET A 47 -17.36 1.88 -20.69
N GLY A 48 -16.22 1.38 -20.24
CA GLY A 48 -15.81 0.04 -20.58
C GLY A 48 -14.91 -0.57 -19.53
N VAL A 49 -14.83 -1.89 -19.59
CA VAL A 49 -13.99 -2.71 -18.72
C VAL A 49 -13.00 -3.49 -19.58
N ALA A 50 -11.76 -3.61 -19.07
CA ALA A 50 -10.73 -4.40 -19.70
C ALA A 50 -9.97 -5.22 -18.64
N ALA A 51 -9.70 -6.48 -18.97
CA ALA A 51 -8.79 -7.33 -18.22
C ALA A 51 -7.61 -7.65 -19.14
N ASP A 52 -6.53 -6.94 -18.96
CA ASP A 52 -5.20 -7.20 -19.53
C ASP A 52 -4.28 -7.79 -18.45
N PRO A 53 -3.02 -8.14 -18.74
CA PRO A 53 -2.14 -8.76 -17.76
C PRO A 53 -2.00 -7.98 -16.44
N LEU A 54 -1.89 -6.66 -16.47
CA LEU A 54 -1.80 -5.85 -15.27
C LEU A 54 -3.10 -5.89 -14.45
N THR A 55 -4.26 -5.75 -15.13
CA THR A 55 -5.58 -5.88 -14.48
C THR A 55 -5.73 -7.26 -13.84
N VAL A 56 -5.28 -8.33 -14.50
CA VAL A 56 -5.36 -9.71 -13.99
C VAL A 56 -4.55 -9.86 -12.69
N VAL A 57 -3.36 -9.29 -12.61
CA VAL A 57 -2.56 -9.25 -11.37
C VAL A 57 -3.34 -8.56 -10.25
N MET A 58 -3.96 -7.41 -10.53
CA MET A 58 -4.78 -6.70 -9.54
C MET A 58 -6.01 -7.52 -9.12
N LEU A 59 -6.69 -8.17 -10.06
CA LEU A 59 -7.84 -9.04 -9.79
C LEU A 59 -7.48 -10.30 -8.99
N PHE A 60 -6.21 -10.68 -8.95
CA PHE A 60 -5.74 -11.78 -8.11
C PHE A 60 -5.74 -11.37 -6.63
N PHE A 61 -5.10 -10.25 -6.27
CA PHE A 61 -4.85 -9.94 -4.87
C PHE A 61 -5.85 -8.94 -4.25
N VAL A 62 -6.38 -7.97 -5.00
CA VAL A 62 -7.27 -6.94 -4.43
C VAL A 62 -8.55 -7.54 -3.85
N PRO A 63 -9.35 -8.35 -4.59
CA PRO A 63 -10.58 -8.91 -4.03
C PRO A 63 -10.30 -9.91 -2.90
N LEU A 64 -9.17 -10.62 -2.94
CA LEU A 64 -8.75 -11.51 -1.85
C LEU A 64 -8.46 -10.72 -0.57
N ALA A 65 -7.64 -9.67 -0.67
CA ALA A 65 -7.33 -8.82 0.48
C ALA A 65 -8.60 -8.15 1.03
N CYS A 66 -9.47 -7.62 0.18
CA CYS A 66 -10.74 -7.04 0.59
C CYS A 66 -11.65 -8.07 1.29
N PHE A 67 -11.74 -9.29 0.77
CA PHE A 67 -12.50 -10.38 1.40
C PHE A 67 -11.98 -10.69 2.81
N LEU A 68 -10.67 -10.84 2.96
CA LEU A 68 -10.03 -11.14 4.24
C LEU A 68 -10.20 -9.99 5.24
N ILE A 69 -10.11 -8.73 4.81
CA ILE A 69 -10.35 -7.55 5.65
C ILE A 69 -11.82 -7.48 6.09
N ILE A 70 -12.78 -7.75 5.19
CA ILE A 70 -14.20 -7.77 5.54
C ILE A 70 -14.52 -8.93 6.49
N LEU A 71 -13.91 -10.10 6.32
CA LEU A 71 -14.04 -11.22 7.25
C LEU A 71 -13.46 -10.88 8.63
N TYR A 72 -12.27 -10.31 8.66
CA TYR A 72 -11.64 -9.82 9.89
C TYR A 72 -12.54 -8.80 10.61
N SER A 73 -13.18 -7.90 9.88
CA SER A 73 -14.06 -6.86 10.41
C SER A 73 -15.25 -7.42 11.20
N VAL A 74 -15.68 -8.64 10.92
CA VAL A 74 -16.78 -9.30 11.67
C VAL A 74 -16.38 -9.49 13.12
N GLY A 75 -15.19 -10.04 13.38
CA GLY A 75 -14.68 -10.21 14.75
C GLY A 75 -14.31 -8.88 15.40
N TYR A 76 -13.64 -7.99 14.66
CA TYR A 76 -13.22 -6.67 15.14
C TYR A 76 -14.40 -5.80 15.60
N SER A 77 -15.56 -5.92 14.95
CA SER A 77 -16.79 -5.20 15.32
C SER A 77 -17.64 -5.91 16.37
N ASN A 78 -17.12 -6.91 17.06
CA ASN A 78 -17.79 -7.69 18.12
C ASN A 78 -19.13 -8.28 17.70
N TYR A 79 -19.23 -8.80 16.46
CA TYR A 79 -20.45 -9.43 15.96
C TYR A 79 -20.95 -10.56 16.88
N GLY A 80 -22.23 -10.53 17.18
CA GLY A 80 -22.89 -11.52 18.06
C GLY A 80 -22.88 -11.15 19.54
N GLN A 81 -22.18 -10.08 19.93
CA GLN A 81 -22.29 -9.53 21.27
C GLN A 81 -23.57 -8.68 21.41
N PRO A 82 -24.19 -8.65 22.61
CA PRO A 82 -25.31 -7.73 22.86
C PRO A 82 -24.85 -6.27 22.74
N ARG A 83 -25.77 -5.35 22.52
CA ARG A 83 -25.48 -3.91 22.59
C ARG A 83 -25.18 -3.52 24.04
N ASP A 84 -24.13 -2.72 24.24
CA ASP A 84 -23.87 -2.08 25.52
C ASP A 84 -24.66 -0.75 25.58
N GLU A 85 -25.38 -0.48 26.67
CA GLU A 85 -26.17 0.75 26.83
C GLU A 85 -25.32 2.03 26.82
N ARG A 86 -24.00 1.89 27.09
CA ARG A 86 -23.03 3.00 27.07
C ARG A 86 -22.53 3.31 25.66
N ASP A 87 -22.76 2.40 24.71
CA ASP A 87 -22.26 2.56 23.35
C ASP A 87 -23.10 3.59 22.59
N VAL A 88 -22.42 4.64 22.12
CA VAL A 88 -23.02 5.75 21.38
C VAL A 88 -22.61 5.69 19.92
N PRO A 89 -23.54 5.84 18.96
CA PRO A 89 -23.20 5.93 17.53
C PRO A 89 -22.15 7.01 17.26
N GLY A 90 -21.11 6.65 16.50
CA GLY A 90 -20.00 7.54 16.18
C GLY A 90 -18.86 7.55 17.21
N SER A 91 -18.87 6.63 18.17
CA SER A 91 -17.77 6.38 19.10
C SER A 91 -17.37 4.90 19.06
N PRO A 92 -16.11 4.56 19.40
CA PRO A 92 -15.71 3.16 19.51
C PRO A 92 -16.58 2.42 20.54
N PRO A 93 -16.97 1.16 20.29
CA PRO A 93 -17.75 0.39 21.23
C PRO A 93 -16.95 0.06 22.48
N HIS A 94 -17.60 -0.03 23.66
CA HIS A 94 -16.98 -0.44 24.90
C HIS A 94 -16.85 -1.99 24.96
N HIS A 95 -17.99 -2.69 24.95
CA HIS A 95 -18.04 -4.16 25.02
C HIS A 95 -19.04 -4.77 24.03
N GLY A 96 -19.97 -3.97 23.56
CA GLY A 96 -21.04 -4.40 22.67
C GLY A 96 -20.62 -4.50 21.21
N VAL A 97 -21.57 -4.93 20.39
CA VAL A 97 -21.43 -4.86 18.94
C VAL A 97 -21.36 -3.39 18.50
N GLU A 98 -20.52 -3.09 17.49
CA GLU A 98 -20.40 -1.74 16.91
C GLU A 98 -21.81 -1.13 16.65
N PRO A 99 -22.15 0.02 17.25
CA PRO A 99 -23.48 0.60 17.12
C PRO A 99 -23.90 0.88 15.68
N MET A 100 -22.94 1.20 14.81
CA MET A 100 -23.14 1.48 13.39
C MET A 100 -22.70 0.32 12.49
N TYR A 101 -22.77 -0.92 12.95
CA TYR A 101 -22.30 -2.12 12.27
C TYR A 101 -22.68 -2.19 10.78
N SER A 102 -23.98 -2.03 10.46
CA SER A 102 -24.46 -2.11 9.07
C SER A 102 -23.87 -1.00 8.18
N ARG A 103 -23.69 0.22 8.74
CA ARG A 103 -23.10 1.36 8.06
C ARG A 103 -21.61 1.11 7.79
N PHE A 104 -20.90 0.51 8.73
CA PHE A 104 -19.49 0.14 8.59
C PHE A 104 -19.27 -0.80 7.40
N PHE A 105 -20.03 -1.88 7.34
CA PHE A 105 -19.93 -2.85 6.25
C PHE A 105 -20.40 -2.32 4.91
N ALA A 106 -21.38 -1.41 4.88
CA ALA A 106 -21.81 -0.74 3.65
C ALA A 106 -20.68 0.11 3.07
N PHE A 107 -19.99 0.90 3.91
CA PHE A 107 -18.88 1.74 3.46
C PHE A 107 -17.66 0.92 3.04
N LEU A 108 -17.31 -0.16 3.76
CA LEU A 108 -16.24 -1.07 3.36
C LEU A 108 -16.54 -1.74 2.01
N SER A 109 -17.78 -2.17 1.79
CA SER A 109 -18.21 -2.79 0.53
C SER A 109 -18.14 -1.81 -0.64
N LEU A 110 -18.59 -0.56 -0.42
CA LEU A 110 -18.51 0.49 -1.43
C LEU A 110 -17.04 0.82 -1.76
N PHE A 111 -16.18 0.85 -0.76
CA PHE A 111 -14.74 1.08 -0.93
C PHE A 111 -14.07 -0.02 -1.78
N ALA A 112 -14.35 -1.29 -1.45
CA ALA A 112 -13.87 -2.42 -2.23
C ALA A 112 -14.40 -2.40 -3.67
N GLY A 113 -15.69 -2.09 -3.86
CA GLY A 113 -16.31 -1.93 -5.18
C GLY A 113 -15.68 -0.80 -6.01
N ALA A 114 -15.38 0.34 -5.39
CA ALA A 114 -14.71 1.46 -6.05
C ALA A 114 -13.29 1.08 -6.53
N MET A 115 -12.53 0.34 -5.72
CA MET A 115 -11.21 -0.16 -6.13
C MET A 115 -11.30 -1.17 -7.28
N LEU A 116 -12.26 -2.09 -7.25
CA LEU A 116 -12.46 -3.05 -8.33
C LEU A 116 -12.89 -2.35 -9.63
N LEU A 117 -13.79 -1.35 -9.54
CA LEU A 117 -14.19 -0.54 -10.69
C LEU A 117 -13.01 0.18 -11.33
N LEU A 118 -12.17 0.81 -10.51
CA LEU A 118 -10.94 1.49 -10.95
C LEU A 118 -9.99 0.50 -11.64
N THR A 119 -9.84 -0.70 -11.09
CA THR A 119 -8.91 -1.72 -11.58
C THR A 119 -9.30 -2.24 -12.97
N VAL A 120 -10.60 -2.45 -13.21
CA VAL A 120 -11.10 -3.00 -14.48
C VAL A 120 -11.42 -1.93 -15.53
N ALA A 121 -11.27 -0.64 -15.21
CA ALA A 121 -11.54 0.44 -16.15
C ALA A 121 -10.66 0.33 -17.41
N ASP A 122 -11.27 0.47 -18.60
CA ASP A 122 -10.55 0.49 -19.88
C ASP A 122 -10.10 1.89 -20.30
N ASN A 123 -10.50 2.91 -19.53
CA ASN A 123 -10.22 4.30 -19.83
C ASN A 123 -10.03 5.13 -18.56
N LEU A 124 -9.36 6.28 -18.75
CA LEU A 124 -8.96 7.14 -17.65
C LEU A 124 -10.15 7.84 -16.95
N LEU A 125 -11.27 8.06 -17.65
CA LEU A 125 -12.46 8.67 -17.06
C LEU A 125 -13.14 7.71 -16.07
N LEU A 126 -13.35 6.45 -16.45
CA LEU A 126 -13.96 5.45 -15.57
C LEU A 126 -13.04 5.13 -14.38
N LEU A 127 -11.71 5.09 -14.63
CA LEU A 127 -10.73 4.99 -13.56
C LEU A 127 -10.91 6.14 -12.56
N PHE A 128 -11.07 7.39 -13.06
CA PHE A 128 -11.26 8.57 -12.22
C PHE A 128 -12.58 8.52 -11.42
N PHE A 129 -13.66 7.96 -11.97
CA PHE A 129 -14.90 7.73 -11.19
C PHE A 129 -14.65 6.81 -9.98
N GLY A 130 -13.99 5.66 -10.20
CA GLY A 130 -13.62 4.76 -9.09
C GLY A 130 -12.71 5.46 -8.07
N TRP A 131 -11.77 6.27 -8.55
CA TRP A 131 -10.84 7.07 -7.76
C TRP A 131 -11.55 8.07 -6.82
N GLU A 132 -12.57 8.75 -7.32
CA GLU A 132 -13.36 9.72 -6.56
C GLU A 132 -14.28 9.07 -5.52
N ILE A 133 -14.95 7.99 -5.90
CA ILE A 133 -15.79 7.20 -4.96
C ILE A 133 -14.91 6.67 -3.82
N MET A 134 -13.70 6.22 -4.13
CA MET A 134 -12.73 5.74 -3.13
C MET A 134 -12.29 6.86 -2.19
N GLY A 135 -12.08 8.08 -2.70
CA GLY A 135 -11.79 9.27 -1.90
C GLY A 135 -12.93 9.59 -0.91
N LEU A 136 -14.18 9.51 -1.38
CA LEU A 136 -15.36 9.67 -0.52
C LEU A 136 -15.45 8.58 0.56
N CYS A 137 -15.22 7.32 0.18
CA CYS A 137 -15.24 6.20 1.14
C CYS A 137 -14.19 6.37 2.24
N SER A 138 -12.98 6.83 1.89
CA SER A 138 -11.92 7.08 2.87
C SER A 138 -12.33 8.17 3.87
N TYR A 139 -12.95 9.26 3.40
CA TYR A 139 -13.50 10.30 4.27
C TYR A 139 -14.52 9.74 5.27
N LEU A 140 -15.48 8.94 4.78
CA LEU A 140 -16.55 8.35 5.60
C LEU A 140 -16.01 7.33 6.61
N LEU A 141 -14.95 6.62 6.27
CA LEU A 141 -14.38 5.55 7.09
C LEU A 141 -13.31 6.06 8.06
N ILE A 142 -12.48 7.04 7.70
CA ILE A 142 -11.54 7.70 8.63
C ILE A 142 -12.34 8.41 9.73
N GLY A 143 -13.41 9.13 9.33
CA GLY A 143 -14.31 9.82 10.24
C GLY A 143 -15.41 8.93 10.83
N PHE A 144 -15.27 7.61 10.80
CA PHE A 144 -16.33 6.70 11.23
C PHE A 144 -16.75 6.95 12.68
N TRP A 145 -15.78 7.15 13.56
CA TRP A 145 -16.00 7.51 14.97
C TRP A 145 -16.04 9.04 15.19
N TYR A 146 -16.86 9.72 14.41
CA TYR A 146 -16.96 11.20 14.38
C TYR A 146 -17.33 11.85 15.73
N GLY A 147 -17.93 11.10 16.64
CA GLY A 147 -18.28 11.56 17.99
C GLY A 147 -17.13 11.54 18.99
N ARG A 148 -16.02 10.83 18.65
CA ARG A 148 -14.84 10.74 19.54
C ARG A 148 -14.16 12.10 19.67
N ASN A 149 -13.92 12.51 20.93
CA ASN A 149 -13.18 13.71 21.28
C ASN A 149 -12.05 13.32 22.25
N TYR A 150 -11.01 14.13 22.30
CA TYR A 150 -9.86 13.94 23.18
C TYR A 150 -9.73 15.07 24.18
N GLU A 151 -9.23 14.77 25.39
CA GLU A 151 -8.91 15.78 26.40
C GLU A 151 -7.72 16.65 25.95
N ASN A 152 -6.76 16.04 25.24
CA ASN A 152 -5.63 16.77 24.67
C ASN A 152 -6.03 17.50 23.37
N PRO A 153 -6.04 18.83 23.33
CA PRO A 153 -6.46 19.61 22.16
C PRO A 153 -5.50 19.49 20.96
N VAL A 154 -4.28 18.98 21.17
CA VAL A 154 -3.30 18.75 20.09
C VAL A 154 -3.60 17.47 19.33
N GLN A 155 -4.27 16.50 19.95
CA GLN A 155 -4.63 15.24 19.31
C GLN A 155 -5.77 15.48 18.30
N ILE A 156 -5.53 15.09 17.03
CA ILE A 156 -6.51 15.24 15.97
C ILE A 156 -7.71 14.32 16.20
N THR A 157 -8.92 14.86 16.04
CA THR A 157 -10.14 14.04 16.15
C THR A 157 -10.42 13.29 14.84
N PRO A 158 -11.14 12.13 14.85
CA PRO A 158 -11.46 11.37 13.62
C PRO A 158 -12.16 12.23 12.54
N ARG A 159 -13.05 13.12 12.94
CA ARG A 159 -13.72 14.05 12.00
C ARG A 159 -12.74 15.03 11.35
N ALA A 160 -11.79 15.58 12.12
CA ALA A 160 -10.79 16.49 11.58
C ALA A 160 -9.78 15.76 10.70
N ALA A 161 -9.38 14.54 11.08
CA ALA A 161 -8.53 13.68 10.27
C ALA A 161 -9.18 13.32 8.92
N ALA A 162 -10.48 13.00 8.92
CA ALA A 162 -11.25 12.74 7.71
C ALA A 162 -11.28 13.95 6.76
N VAL A 163 -11.57 15.13 7.28
CA VAL A 163 -11.56 16.38 6.49
C VAL A 163 -10.17 16.67 5.94
N LYS A 164 -9.11 16.52 6.75
CA LYS A 164 -7.72 16.68 6.31
C LYS A 164 -7.39 15.74 5.18
N ALA A 165 -7.71 14.44 5.32
CA ALA A 165 -7.46 13.43 4.29
C ALA A 165 -8.21 13.77 2.98
N PHE A 166 -9.49 14.11 3.07
CA PHE A 166 -10.31 14.43 1.91
C PHE A 166 -9.81 15.68 1.17
N ILE A 167 -9.55 16.79 1.86
CA ILE A 167 -9.09 18.04 1.24
C ILE A 167 -7.71 17.87 0.62
N THR A 168 -6.78 17.22 1.33
CA THR A 168 -5.41 17.01 0.82
C THR A 168 -5.41 16.19 -0.47
N THR A 169 -6.17 15.09 -0.51
CA THR A 169 -6.27 14.27 -1.73
C THR A 169 -7.03 14.99 -2.83
N ARG A 170 -8.05 15.78 -2.50
CA ARG A 170 -8.85 16.53 -3.47
C ARG A 170 -8.04 17.58 -4.23
N ILE A 171 -7.07 18.24 -3.59
CA ILE A 171 -6.16 19.17 -4.29
C ILE A 171 -5.41 18.44 -5.40
N ALA A 172 -4.91 17.23 -5.13
CA ALA A 172 -4.24 16.40 -6.12
C ALA A 172 -5.18 15.89 -7.22
N ASP A 173 -6.41 15.52 -6.84
CA ASP A 173 -7.44 15.02 -7.76
C ASP A 173 -7.86 16.08 -8.78
N VAL A 174 -7.92 17.37 -8.38
CA VAL A 174 -8.17 18.50 -9.30
C VAL A 174 -7.08 18.62 -10.34
N LEU A 175 -5.80 18.52 -9.94
CA LEU A 175 -4.68 18.55 -10.89
C LEU A 175 -4.73 17.37 -11.84
N MET A 176 -5.04 16.17 -11.34
CA MET A 176 -5.23 14.99 -12.17
C MET A 176 -6.37 15.17 -13.17
N LEU A 177 -7.51 15.74 -12.76
CA LEU A 177 -8.64 16.01 -13.65
C LEU A 177 -8.28 16.99 -14.76
N ILE A 178 -7.48 18.03 -14.47
CA ILE A 178 -6.95 18.95 -15.49
C ILE A 178 -6.06 18.17 -16.48
N GLY A 179 -5.21 17.26 -15.98
CA GLY A 179 -4.39 16.39 -16.82
C GLY A 179 -5.23 15.48 -17.74
N ILE A 180 -6.31 14.89 -17.22
CA ILE A 180 -7.25 14.06 -17.98
C ILE A 180 -7.94 14.89 -19.07
N ALA A 181 -8.43 16.08 -18.74
CA ALA A 181 -9.08 16.97 -19.69
C ALA A 181 -8.10 17.43 -20.79
N TYR A 182 -6.85 17.73 -20.42
CA TYR A 182 -5.81 18.10 -21.36
C TYR A 182 -5.45 16.93 -22.29
N LEU A 183 -5.29 15.72 -21.75
CA LEU A 183 -5.06 14.52 -22.56
C LEU A 183 -6.20 14.32 -23.57
N TYR A 184 -7.46 14.42 -23.12
CA TYR A 184 -8.61 14.29 -24.01
C TYR A 184 -8.61 15.34 -25.14
N SER A 185 -8.27 16.58 -24.83
CA SER A 185 -8.21 17.66 -25.84
C SER A 185 -7.16 17.43 -26.91
N GLN A 186 -6.08 16.70 -26.61
CA GLN A 186 -4.98 16.41 -27.54
C GLN A 186 -5.16 15.07 -28.26
N ALA A 187 -5.66 14.05 -27.58
CA ALA A 187 -5.75 12.68 -28.09
C ALA A 187 -7.14 12.33 -28.67
N GLY A 188 -8.20 13.08 -28.32
CA GLY A 188 -9.59 12.79 -28.72
C GLY A 188 -10.19 11.55 -28.06
N THR A 189 -9.42 10.81 -27.25
CA THR A 189 -9.82 9.60 -26.55
C THR A 189 -9.19 9.53 -25.16
N LEU A 190 -9.81 8.76 -24.25
CA LEU A 190 -9.27 8.42 -22.93
C LEU A 190 -9.07 6.92 -22.75
N ASN A 191 -9.31 6.11 -23.81
CA ASN A 191 -9.09 4.67 -23.78
C ASN A 191 -7.60 4.34 -23.75
N PHE A 192 -7.16 3.50 -22.81
CA PHE A 192 -5.75 3.20 -22.61
C PHE A 192 -5.10 2.57 -23.85
N ARG A 193 -5.77 1.60 -24.49
CA ARG A 193 -5.19 0.94 -25.67
C ARG A 193 -5.16 1.85 -26.88
N GLU A 194 -6.19 2.65 -27.10
CA GLU A 194 -6.22 3.62 -28.20
C GLU A 194 -5.10 4.65 -28.09
N ILE A 195 -4.74 5.06 -26.88
CA ILE A 195 -3.64 6.02 -26.65
C ILE A 195 -2.28 5.32 -26.80
N PHE A 196 -2.06 4.23 -26.03
CA PHE A 196 -0.71 3.68 -25.87
C PHE A 196 -0.23 2.89 -27.07
N PHE A 197 -1.14 2.28 -27.85
CA PHE A 197 -0.79 1.51 -29.05
C PHE A 197 -0.93 2.30 -30.35
N SER A 198 -1.23 3.62 -30.28
CA SER A 198 -1.23 4.52 -31.43
C SER A 198 0.05 5.35 -31.47
N GLU A 199 0.94 5.01 -32.40
CA GLU A 199 2.15 5.80 -32.63
C GLU A 199 1.84 7.25 -33.01
N GLU A 200 0.74 7.48 -33.76
CA GLU A 200 0.32 8.82 -34.18
C GLU A 200 -0.03 9.69 -32.97
N ILE A 201 -0.86 9.18 -32.03
CA ILE A 201 -1.24 9.90 -30.81
C ILE A 201 -0.02 10.16 -29.94
N MET A 202 0.82 9.15 -29.71
CA MET A 202 2.01 9.27 -28.86
C MET A 202 3.02 10.25 -29.44
N ASN A 203 3.27 10.21 -30.74
CA ASN A 203 4.14 11.16 -31.43
C ASN A 203 3.55 12.57 -31.41
N HIS A 204 2.24 12.74 -31.63
CA HIS A 204 1.58 14.03 -31.49
C HIS A 204 1.78 14.63 -30.10
N LEU A 205 1.52 13.88 -29.05
CA LEU A 205 1.69 14.33 -27.65
C LEU A 205 3.15 14.69 -27.31
N LEU A 206 4.12 13.96 -27.89
CA LEU A 206 5.54 14.17 -27.64
C LEU A 206 6.08 15.43 -28.34
N HIS A 207 5.58 15.75 -29.54
CA HIS A 207 6.07 16.87 -30.31
C HIS A 207 5.22 18.15 -30.18
N THR A 208 4.04 18.06 -29.59
CA THR A 208 3.20 19.23 -29.32
C THR A 208 3.72 20.02 -28.13
N PRO A 209 4.01 21.33 -28.27
CA PRO A 209 4.37 22.18 -27.13
C PRO A 209 3.23 22.26 -26.14
N SER A 210 3.53 22.16 -24.86
CA SER A 210 2.51 22.40 -23.82
C SER A 210 2.25 23.88 -23.58
N VAL A 211 1.19 24.17 -22.82
CA VAL A 211 0.89 25.55 -22.39
C VAL A 211 1.97 26.14 -21.47
N ILE A 212 2.83 25.29 -20.89
CA ILE A 212 4.03 25.70 -20.16
C ILE A 212 5.22 25.58 -21.12
N GLY A 213 5.81 26.70 -21.49
CA GLY A 213 6.92 26.74 -22.44
C GLY A 213 8.10 25.85 -22.02
N GLY A 214 8.71 25.17 -23.00
CA GLY A 214 9.86 24.29 -22.80
C GLY A 214 9.53 22.82 -22.46
N LEU A 215 8.24 22.47 -22.22
CA LEU A 215 7.79 21.10 -22.04
C LEU A 215 6.92 20.63 -23.20
N ALA A 216 7.03 19.36 -23.57
CA ALA A 216 6.05 18.73 -24.46
C ALA A 216 4.74 18.45 -23.70
N ALA A 217 3.63 18.38 -24.46
CA ALA A 217 2.29 18.13 -23.90
C ALA A 217 2.25 16.84 -23.08
N VAL A 218 2.90 15.77 -23.54
CA VAL A 218 2.96 14.47 -22.85
C VAL A 218 3.53 14.59 -21.44
N HIS A 219 4.57 15.43 -21.25
CA HIS A 219 5.21 15.57 -19.94
C HIS A 219 4.36 16.40 -18.98
N LEU A 220 3.71 17.47 -19.42
CA LEU A 220 2.80 18.24 -18.59
C LEU A 220 1.59 17.41 -18.18
N ILE A 221 1.00 16.68 -19.12
CA ILE A 221 -0.10 15.73 -18.84
C ILE A 221 0.36 14.68 -17.83
N GLY A 222 1.54 14.09 -18.05
CA GLY A 222 2.12 13.10 -17.14
C GLY A 222 2.32 13.64 -15.71
N LEU A 223 2.85 14.85 -15.55
CA LEU A 223 3.03 15.50 -14.26
C LEU A 223 1.69 15.79 -13.55
N LEU A 224 0.68 16.25 -14.30
CA LEU A 224 -0.65 16.51 -13.76
C LEU A 224 -1.34 15.22 -13.32
N ILE A 225 -1.21 14.14 -14.08
CA ILE A 225 -1.72 12.81 -13.69
C ILE A 225 -0.95 12.28 -12.47
N PHE A 226 0.37 12.43 -12.47
CA PHE A 226 1.21 12.03 -11.32
C PHE A 226 0.86 12.79 -10.04
N ALA A 227 0.41 14.05 -10.12
CA ALA A 227 -0.07 14.77 -8.95
C ALA A 227 -1.20 14.03 -8.22
N GLY A 228 -2.12 13.36 -8.94
CA GLY A 228 -3.12 12.47 -8.35
C GLY A 228 -2.49 11.35 -7.50
N THR A 229 -1.44 10.71 -8.01
CA THR A 229 -0.66 9.71 -7.25
C THR A 229 -0.02 10.32 -6.02
N VAL A 230 0.58 11.51 -6.11
CA VAL A 230 1.18 12.21 -4.96
C VAL A 230 0.17 12.37 -3.83
N GLY A 231 -1.08 12.71 -4.15
CA GLY A 231 -2.17 12.81 -3.17
C GLY A 231 -2.60 11.46 -2.60
N LYS A 232 -3.03 10.51 -3.46
CA LYS A 232 -3.61 9.23 -3.01
C LYS A 232 -2.56 8.29 -2.40
N SER A 233 -1.35 8.24 -2.94
CA SER A 233 -0.26 7.43 -2.39
C SER A 233 0.59 8.18 -1.35
N ALA A 234 0.10 9.30 -0.85
CA ALA A 234 0.70 10.08 0.23
C ALA A 234 2.20 10.33 0.03
N GLN A 235 2.59 10.77 -1.18
CA GLN A 235 3.95 11.17 -1.46
C GLN A 235 4.20 12.61 -1.00
N PHE A 236 5.46 12.95 -0.73
CA PHE A 236 5.83 14.32 -0.41
C PHE A 236 5.43 15.27 -1.56
N PRO A 237 4.83 16.45 -1.26
CA PRO A 237 4.53 17.02 0.07
C PRO A 237 3.13 16.67 0.62
N LEU A 238 2.30 15.89 -0.09
CA LEU A 238 0.91 15.61 0.28
C LEU A 238 0.74 14.35 1.18
N HIS A 239 1.77 13.97 1.94
CA HIS A 239 1.78 12.77 2.79
C HIS A 239 1.09 12.92 4.14
N VAL A 240 0.90 14.14 4.61
CA VAL A 240 0.54 14.49 5.99
C VAL A 240 -0.83 13.99 6.47
N TRP A 241 -1.70 13.55 5.56
CA TRP A 241 -3.02 13.04 5.91
C TRP A 241 -3.00 11.57 6.34
N LEU A 242 -2.03 10.78 5.82
CA LEU A 242 -2.06 9.33 5.97
C LEU A 242 -1.78 8.85 7.41
N PRO A 243 -0.82 9.43 8.18
CA PRO A 243 -0.66 9.11 9.59
C PRO A 243 -1.87 9.48 10.45
N ASP A 244 -2.58 10.56 10.13
CA ASP A 244 -3.78 10.98 10.85
C ASP A 244 -5.00 10.12 10.50
N ALA A 245 -5.00 9.46 9.34
CA ALA A 245 -6.03 8.47 8.98
C ALA A 245 -6.08 7.27 9.95
N MET A 246 -5.08 7.11 10.82
CA MET A 246 -5.06 6.09 11.87
C MET A 246 -6.13 6.26 12.95
N GLU A 247 -6.82 7.39 12.97
CA GLU A 247 -7.98 7.64 13.83
C GLU A 247 -9.21 6.78 13.45
N GLY A 248 -9.26 6.25 12.24
CA GLY A 248 -10.28 5.29 11.81
C GLY A 248 -10.10 3.89 12.41
N PRO A 249 -11.16 3.03 12.36
CA PRO A 249 -11.07 1.64 12.77
C PRO A 249 -9.95 0.89 12.04
N THR A 250 -9.27 -0.06 12.70
CA THR A 250 -8.10 -0.72 12.11
C THR A 250 -8.36 -1.47 10.79
N PRO A 251 -9.51 -2.14 10.57
CA PRO A 251 -9.82 -2.71 9.27
C PRO A 251 -9.86 -1.67 8.13
N VAL A 252 -10.26 -0.43 8.45
CA VAL A 252 -10.19 0.69 7.49
C VAL A 252 -8.75 1.04 7.16
N SER A 253 -7.88 1.08 8.18
CA SER A 253 -6.44 1.29 7.97
C SER A 253 -5.86 0.21 7.07
N ALA A 254 -6.20 -1.08 7.29
CA ALA A 254 -5.77 -2.17 6.42
C ALA A 254 -6.26 -1.98 4.97
N MET A 255 -7.53 -1.57 4.78
CA MET A 255 -8.11 -1.34 3.46
C MET A 255 -7.41 -0.17 2.74
N ILE A 256 -7.19 0.96 3.41
CA ILE A 256 -6.53 2.14 2.85
C ILE A 256 -5.10 1.81 2.43
N HIS A 257 -4.31 1.15 3.32
CA HIS A 257 -2.86 1.01 3.18
C HIS A 257 -2.41 -0.19 2.36
N ALA A 258 -3.24 -1.23 2.22
CA ALA A 258 -2.84 -2.46 1.55
C ALA A 258 -3.53 -2.67 0.20
N ALA A 259 -4.89 -2.65 0.19
CA ALA A 259 -5.64 -3.19 -0.93
C ALA A 259 -6.26 -2.14 -1.85
N ALA A 260 -6.50 -0.90 -1.35
CA ALA A 260 -7.33 0.04 -2.10
C ALA A 260 -6.64 1.40 -2.31
N MET A 261 -6.81 2.36 -1.39
CA MET A 261 -6.59 3.78 -1.70
C MET A 261 -5.16 4.12 -2.14
N VAL A 262 -4.17 3.78 -1.33
CA VAL A 262 -2.77 4.15 -1.62
C VAL A 262 -2.18 3.30 -2.75
N SER A 263 -2.65 2.07 -2.91
CA SER A 263 -2.29 1.18 -4.02
C SER A 263 -2.85 1.67 -5.36
N ALA A 264 -4.02 2.31 -5.35
CA ALA A 264 -4.61 2.89 -6.57
C ALA A 264 -3.74 3.98 -7.18
N GLY A 265 -3.08 4.81 -6.35
CA GLY A 265 -2.17 5.84 -6.86
C GLY A 265 -0.97 5.23 -7.59
N VAL A 266 -0.35 4.19 -7.03
CA VAL A 266 0.73 3.45 -7.70
C VAL A 266 0.21 2.72 -8.94
N TYR A 267 -0.93 2.01 -8.82
CA TYR A 267 -1.56 1.34 -9.96
C TYR A 267 -1.80 2.30 -11.14
N MET A 268 -2.26 3.52 -10.87
CA MET A 268 -2.50 4.51 -11.92
C MET A 268 -1.23 4.85 -12.69
N ILE A 269 -0.10 5.09 -12.01
CA ILE A 269 1.17 5.38 -12.70
C ILE A 269 1.80 4.14 -13.36
N VAL A 270 1.56 2.92 -12.82
CA VAL A 270 1.88 1.68 -13.54
C VAL A 270 1.03 1.57 -14.81
N ARG A 271 -0.27 1.85 -14.75
CA ARG A 271 -1.19 1.83 -15.89
C ARG A 271 -0.81 2.87 -16.95
N MET A 272 -0.42 4.07 -16.52
CA MET A 272 -0.06 5.18 -17.40
C MET A 272 1.42 5.18 -17.80
N PHE A 273 2.18 4.15 -17.43
CA PHE A 273 3.63 4.09 -17.67
C PHE A 273 4.04 4.36 -19.11
N PRO A 274 3.37 3.84 -20.17
CA PRO A 274 3.74 4.17 -21.53
C PRO A 274 3.73 5.67 -21.86
N LEU A 275 2.76 6.41 -21.29
CA LEU A 275 2.68 7.86 -21.44
C LEU A 275 3.73 8.59 -20.58
N LEU A 276 3.95 8.13 -19.35
CA LEU A 276 4.89 8.76 -18.42
C LEU A 276 6.35 8.60 -18.85
N SER A 277 6.67 7.47 -19.50
CA SER A 277 8.00 7.16 -20.04
C SER A 277 8.23 7.67 -21.47
N ALA A 278 7.22 8.27 -22.11
CA ALA A 278 7.35 8.77 -23.47
C ALA A 278 8.52 9.77 -23.59
N GLY A 279 9.32 9.62 -24.65
CA GLY A 279 10.50 10.45 -24.88
C GLY A 279 11.70 10.11 -24.00
N ALA A 280 11.64 9.06 -23.17
CA ALA A 280 12.80 8.55 -22.46
C ALA A 280 13.74 7.86 -23.46
N GLY A 281 14.76 8.58 -23.91
CA GLY A 281 15.81 8.07 -24.80
C GLY A 281 17.12 7.88 -24.05
N GLY A 282 17.58 6.63 -23.89
CA GLY A 282 18.85 6.34 -23.24
C GLY A 282 18.84 6.53 -21.71
N HIS A 283 19.95 7.00 -21.15
CA HIS A 283 20.13 7.20 -19.70
C HIS A 283 19.37 8.40 -19.11
N ASP A 284 18.93 9.33 -19.96
CA ASP A 284 18.19 10.51 -19.54
C ASP A 284 16.69 10.20 -19.63
N GLY A 285 16.09 9.77 -18.51
CA GLY A 285 14.65 9.54 -18.42
C GLY A 285 13.81 10.76 -18.82
N SER A 286 12.52 10.58 -19.11
CA SER A 286 11.62 11.71 -19.38
C SER A 286 11.57 12.69 -18.19
N PRO A 287 11.29 13.99 -18.41
CA PRO A 287 11.11 14.95 -17.32
C PRO A 287 10.13 14.47 -16.24
N THR A 288 9.07 13.79 -16.64
CA THR A 288 8.09 13.20 -15.73
C THR A 288 8.72 12.10 -14.86
N MET A 289 9.48 11.18 -15.47
CA MET A 289 10.17 10.10 -14.74
C MET A 289 11.20 10.65 -13.76
N THR A 290 11.97 11.67 -14.15
CA THR A 290 12.95 12.33 -13.26
C THR A 290 12.28 12.89 -11.99
N VAL A 291 11.13 13.57 -12.15
CA VAL A 291 10.34 14.08 -11.01
C VAL A 291 9.81 12.92 -10.14
N MET A 292 9.31 11.85 -10.77
CA MET A 292 8.84 10.66 -10.04
C MET A 292 9.96 9.99 -9.26
N ALA A 293 11.14 9.80 -9.85
CA ALA A 293 12.30 9.20 -9.18
C ALA A 293 12.71 10.03 -7.95
N PHE A 294 12.77 11.35 -8.10
CA PHE A 294 13.14 12.25 -7.00
C PHE A 294 12.11 12.23 -5.87
N ILE A 295 10.82 12.45 -6.18
CA ILE A 295 9.75 12.48 -5.17
C ILE A 295 9.63 11.12 -4.48
N GLY A 296 9.70 10.02 -5.23
CA GLY A 296 9.61 8.68 -4.68
C GLY A 296 10.77 8.35 -3.74
N ALA A 297 12.01 8.52 -4.19
CA ALA A 297 13.20 8.23 -3.39
C ALA A 297 13.28 9.11 -2.13
N PHE A 298 13.01 10.42 -2.28
CA PHE A 298 12.95 11.32 -1.14
C PHE A 298 11.88 10.89 -0.12
N THR A 299 10.68 10.58 -0.60
CA THR A 299 9.57 10.14 0.27
C THR A 299 9.90 8.85 0.99
N ALA A 300 10.54 7.90 0.28
CA ALA A 300 10.92 6.60 0.85
C ALA A 300 11.83 6.76 2.07
N LEU A 301 12.90 7.56 1.95
CA LEU A 301 13.84 7.79 3.02
C LEU A 301 13.24 8.67 4.13
N PHE A 302 12.59 9.77 3.76
CA PHE A 302 11.96 10.71 4.70
C PHE A 302 10.94 10.02 5.60
N ALA A 303 10.03 9.23 5.04
CA ALA A 303 9.04 8.51 5.83
C ALA A 303 9.68 7.41 6.71
N ALA A 304 10.75 6.76 6.24
CA ALA A 304 11.47 5.76 7.03
C ALA A 304 12.14 6.38 8.27
N THR A 305 12.70 7.60 8.17
CA THR A 305 13.28 8.29 9.33
C THR A 305 12.23 8.62 10.39
N ILE A 306 11.05 9.09 9.98
CA ILE A 306 9.95 9.38 10.90
C ILE A 306 9.42 8.11 11.57
N ALA A 307 9.30 7.00 10.82
CA ALA A 307 8.83 5.70 11.36
C ALA A 307 9.69 5.19 12.52
N VAL A 308 10.99 5.50 12.53
CA VAL A 308 11.94 5.12 13.60
C VAL A 308 11.53 5.70 14.96
N ALA A 309 11.01 6.94 14.99
CA ALA A 309 10.67 7.66 16.22
C ALA A 309 9.24 7.43 16.72
N GLN A 310 8.36 6.83 15.90
CA GLN A 310 6.95 6.64 16.27
C GLN A 310 6.77 5.57 17.36
N ASN A 311 5.88 5.84 18.32
CA ASN A 311 5.51 4.91 19.38
C ASN A 311 4.13 4.27 19.18
N ASP A 312 3.28 4.85 18.35
CA ASP A 312 1.98 4.31 17.96
C ASP A 312 2.16 3.18 16.93
N VAL A 313 1.66 1.97 17.25
CA VAL A 313 1.79 0.78 16.41
C VAL A 313 1.21 0.96 15.00
N LYS A 314 0.12 1.73 14.85
CA LYS A 314 -0.50 2.02 13.56
C LYS A 314 0.26 3.12 12.79
N ARG A 315 0.76 4.15 13.49
CA ARG A 315 1.53 5.24 12.86
C ARG A 315 2.87 4.76 12.31
N VAL A 316 3.57 3.84 13.00
CA VAL A 316 4.76 3.18 12.43
C VAL A 316 4.42 2.54 11.08
N LEU A 317 3.31 1.80 11.01
CA LEU A 317 2.87 1.14 9.79
C LEU A 317 2.39 2.14 8.72
N ALA A 318 1.82 3.28 9.10
CA ALA A 318 1.44 4.35 8.17
C ALA A 318 2.67 4.95 7.49
N TYR A 319 3.69 5.37 8.25
CA TYR A 319 4.94 5.87 7.70
C TYR A 319 5.70 4.82 6.91
N SER A 320 5.67 3.56 7.35
CA SER A 320 6.24 2.47 6.58
C SER A 320 5.51 2.25 5.25
N THR A 321 4.21 2.53 5.16
CA THR A 321 3.46 2.50 3.90
C THR A 321 3.88 3.63 2.98
N ILE A 322 3.97 4.87 3.48
CA ILE A 322 4.46 6.03 2.72
C ILE A 322 5.85 5.72 2.13
N SER A 323 6.74 5.13 2.94
CA SER A 323 8.07 4.74 2.50
C SER A 323 8.04 3.69 1.38
N GLN A 324 7.26 2.61 1.50
CA GLN A 324 7.19 1.57 0.48
C GLN A 324 6.53 2.06 -0.83
N LEU A 325 5.54 2.94 -0.74
CA LEU A 325 4.97 3.58 -1.93
C LEU A 325 6.00 4.49 -2.61
N GLY A 326 6.83 5.18 -1.82
CA GLY A 326 7.98 5.92 -2.32
C GLY A 326 8.95 5.04 -3.12
N TYR A 327 9.23 3.81 -2.65
CA TYR A 327 10.01 2.81 -3.40
C TYR A 327 9.40 2.54 -4.78
N MET A 328 8.08 2.29 -4.85
CA MET A 328 7.40 1.96 -6.11
C MET A 328 7.38 3.16 -7.06
N VAL A 329 7.15 4.37 -6.53
CA VAL A 329 7.19 5.61 -7.34
C VAL A 329 8.60 5.86 -7.87
N ALA A 330 9.65 5.67 -7.04
CA ALA A 330 11.03 5.79 -7.46
C ALA A 330 11.38 4.75 -8.54
N ALA A 331 10.95 3.50 -8.35
CA ALA A 331 11.15 2.41 -9.32
C ALA A 331 10.55 2.78 -10.70
N LEU A 332 9.30 3.25 -10.72
CA LEU A 332 8.67 3.70 -11.98
C LEU A 332 9.39 4.91 -12.57
N GLY A 333 9.91 5.81 -11.72
CA GLY A 333 10.69 6.97 -12.15
C GLY A 333 12.04 6.63 -12.80
N ILE A 334 12.59 5.45 -12.55
CA ILE A 334 13.81 4.94 -13.19
C ILE A 334 13.55 3.89 -14.28
N GLY A 335 12.29 3.59 -14.60
CA GLY A 335 11.93 2.62 -15.64
C GLY A 335 11.68 1.20 -15.14
N ALA A 336 11.85 0.90 -13.86
CA ALA A 336 11.65 -0.42 -13.26
C ALA A 336 10.16 -0.80 -13.11
N TYR A 337 9.48 -0.95 -14.26
CA TYR A 337 8.04 -1.19 -14.35
C TYR A 337 7.62 -2.50 -13.67
N VAL A 338 8.32 -3.59 -14.02
CA VAL A 338 8.02 -4.94 -13.51
C VAL A 338 8.22 -4.99 -12.01
N ALA A 339 9.36 -4.50 -11.54
CA ALA A 339 9.71 -4.47 -10.12
C ALA A 339 8.70 -3.66 -9.29
N ALA A 340 8.23 -2.52 -9.81
CA ALA A 340 7.20 -1.71 -9.15
C ALA A 340 5.85 -2.44 -9.06
N ALA A 341 5.39 -3.06 -10.15
CA ALA A 341 4.15 -3.85 -10.18
C ALA A 341 4.23 -5.07 -9.27
N PHE A 342 5.37 -5.75 -9.24
CA PHE A 342 5.62 -6.89 -8.38
C PHE A 342 5.62 -6.49 -6.90
N HIS A 343 6.31 -5.39 -6.57
CA HIS A 343 6.31 -4.90 -5.19
C HIS A 343 4.93 -4.43 -4.74
N LEU A 344 4.10 -3.88 -5.64
CA LEU A 344 2.72 -3.52 -5.34
C LEU A 344 1.89 -4.74 -4.90
N MET A 345 2.03 -5.88 -5.59
CA MET A 345 1.34 -7.12 -5.24
C MET A 345 1.81 -7.69 -3.89
N THR A 346 3.11 -7.83 -3.68
CA THR A 346 3.64 -8.37 -2.43
C THR A 346 3.37 -7.46 -1.24
N HIS A 347 3.47 -6.14 -1.45
CA HIS A 347 3.15 -5.11 -0.47
C HIS A 347 1.71 -5.22 0.05
N ALA A 348 0.74 -5.47 -0.82
CA ALA A 348 -0.65 -5.62 -0.42
C ALA A 348 -0.83 -6.73 0.63
N PHE A 349 -0.17 -7.87 0.46
CA PHE A 349 -0.26 -9.00 1.40
C PHE A 349 0.36 -8.70 2.76
N PHE A 350 1.62 -8.29 2.79
CA PHE A 350 2.26 -8.08 4.09
C PHE A 350 1.75 -6.81 4.80
N LYS A 351 1.24 -5.80 4.09
CA LYS A 351 0.63 -4.63 4.74
C LYS A 351 -0.74 -4.92 5.33
N ALA A 352 -1.60 -5.65 4.60
CA ALA A 352 -2.86 -6.12 5.16
C ALA A 352 -2.62 -6.95 6.44
N LEU A 353 -1.64 -7.86 6.39
CA LEU A 353 -1.24 -8.68 7.52
C LEU A 353 -0.81 -7.84 8.73
N LEU A 354 0.09 -6.88 8.53
CA LEU A 354 0.63 -6.05 9.60
C LEU A 354 -0.43 -5.13 10.22
N PHE A 355 -1.27 -4.49 9.41
CA PHE A 355 -2.35 -3.67 9.94
C PHE A 355 -3.41 -4.47 10.68
N MET A 356 -3.84 -5.60 10.15
CA MET A 356 -4.78 -6.47 10.87
C MET A 356 -4.14 -7.10 12.11
N GLY A 357 -2.85 -7.45 12.04
CA GLY A 357 -2.09 -7.90 13.22
C GLY A 357 -2.02 -6.83 14.31
N SER A 358 -1.78 -5.55 13.95
CA SER A 358 -1.82 -4.45 14.90
C SER A 358 -3.22 -4.25 15.48
N GLY A 359 -4.28 -4.42 14.66
CA GLY A 359 -5.66 -4.38 15.15
C GLY A 359 -5.99 -5.49 16.13
N SER A 360 -5.45 -6.70 15.92
CA SER A 360 -5.59 -7.80 16.88
C SER A 360 -4.90 -7.47 18.21
N VAL A 361 -3.69 -6.89 18.16
CA VAL A 361 -2.96 -6.42 19.35
C VAL A 361 -3.76 -5.36 20.11
N ILE A 362 -4.23 -4.32 19.41
CA ILE A 362 -5.03 -3.24 20.01
C ILE A 362 -6.29 -3.82 20.67
N HIS A 363 -7.04 -4.67 19.96
CA HIS A 363 -8.24 -5.31 20.45
C HIS A 363 -7.97 -6.15 21.73
N GLY A 364 -6.85 -6.89 21.76
CA GLY A 364 -6.44 -7.65 22.94
C GLY A 364 -6.09 -6.77 24.14
N VAL A 365 -5.39 -5.64 23.91
CA VAL A 365 -5.05 -4.67 24.96
C VAL A 365 -6.29 -3.90 25.43
N GLU A 366 -7.21 -3.51 24.54
CA GLU A 366 -8.50 -2.90 24.89
C GLU A 366 -9.32 -3.80 25.82
N HIS A 367 -9.38 -5.11 25.52
CA HIS A 367 -10.03 -6.07 26.42
C HIS A 367 -9.36 -6.06 27.81
N GLY A 368 -8.03 -5.99 27.87
CA GLY A 368 -7.30 -5.85 29.12
C GLY A 368 -7.61 -4.54 29.87
N ILE A 369 -7.76 -3.41 29.15
CA ILE A 369 -8.18 -2.12 29.72
C ILE A 369 -9.56 -2.22 30.37
N HIS A 370 -10.50 -2.86 29.71
CA HIS A 370 -11.84 -3.07 30.26
C HIS A 370 -11.83 -3.91 31.55
N HIS A 371 -10.93 -4.89 31.61
CA HIS A 371 -10.79 -5.73 32.80
C HIS A 371 -10.09 -5.01 33.95
N THR A 372 -9.09 -4.16 33.67
CA THR A 372 -8.23 -3.53 34.68
C THR A 372 -8.62 -2.11 35.02
N HIS A 373 -9.45 -1.48 34.19
CA HIS A 373 -9.84 -0.05 34.26
C HIS A 373 -8.63 0.91 34.20
N GLU A 374 -7.50 0.51 33.60
CA GLU A 374 -6.36 1.38 33.40
C GLU A 374 -6.69 2.46 32.33
N LYS A 375 -6.25 3.69 32.56
CA LYS A 375 -6.33 4.79 31.58
C LYS A 375 -5.02 4.86 30.79
N LEU A 376 -4.95 4.16 29.67
CA LEU A 376 -3.79 4.18 28.78
C LEU A 376 -4.24 4.13 27.32
N ASP A 377 -3.35 4.52 26.43
CA ASP A 377 -3.57 4.40 24.98
C ASP A 377 -3.24 2.96 24.53
N PRO A 378 -4.22 2.20 23.99
CA PRO A 378 -4.00 0.85 23.51
C PRO A 378 -3.15 0.78 22.23
N GLN A 379 -2.86 1.90 21.58
CA GLN A 379 -2.02 1.98 20.38
C GLN A 379 -0.55 2.24 20.71
N ASP A 380 -0.24 2.74 21.92
CA ASP A 380 1.13 3.04 22.33
C ASP A 380 1.90 1.76 22.69
N MET A 381 2.92 1.45 21.88
CA MET A 381 3.79 0.29 22.08
C MET A 381 4.55 0.31 23.42
N LEU A 382 4.74 1.49 24.03
CA LEU A 382 5.40 1.58 25.34
C LEU A 382 4.54 0.99 26.48
N ASN A 383 3.21 0.90 26.29
CA ASN A 383 2.28 0.27 27.21
C ASN A 383 2.12 -1.26 27.02
N MET A 384 2.68 -1.80 25.93
CA MET A 384 2.57 -3.20 25.53
C MET A 384 3.71 -4.05 26.15
N GLY A 385 4.12 -5.11 25.46
CA GLY A 385 5.20 -6.01 25.79
C GLY A 385 4.71 -7.38 26.27
N GLY A 386 5.51 -8.41 26.05
CA GLY A 386 5.22 -9.78 26.47
C GLY A 386 4.01 -10.44 25.79
N LEU A 387 3.47 -9.86 24.73
CA LEU A 387 2.25 -10.33 24.06
C LEU A 387 2.47 -11.62 23.25
N ALA A 388 3.72 -11.99 22.91
CA ALA A 388 4.01 -13.19 22.13
C ALA A 388 3.44 -14.48 22.74
N LYS A 389 3.41 -14.59 24.08
CA LYS A 389 2.88 -15.76 24.79
C LYS A 389 1.36 -15.73 24.93
N ARG A 390 0.75 -14.56 24.84
CA ARG A 390 -0.69 -14.34 25.06
C ARG A 390 -1.47 -14.38 23.76
N MET A 391 -0.83 -13.95 22.68
CA MET A 391 -1.38 -13.85 21.35
C MET A 391 -0.44 -14.54 20.33
N PRO A 392 -0.24 -15.87 20.44
CA PRO A 392 0.77 -16.57 19.66
C PRO A 392 0.50 -16.55 18.15
N ILE A 393 -0.76 -16.66 17.70
CA ILE A 393 -1.10 -16.62 16.25
C ILE A 393 -0.82 -15.21 15.71
N THR A 394 -1.28 -14.19 16.43
CA THR A 394 -1.03 -12.78 16.06
C THR A 394 0.47 -12.49 16.06
N PHE A 395 1.25 -12.99 17.02
CA PHE A 395 2.71 -12.81 17.08
C PHE A 395 3.42 -13.41 15.86
N TRP A 396 3.20 -14.70 15.57
CA TRP A 396 3.91 -15.36 14.48
C TRP A 396 3.55 -14.78 13.12
N THR A 397 2.28 -14.48 12.90
CA THR A 397 1.82 -13.86 11.65
C THR A 397 2.35 -12.42 11.50
N PHE A 398 2.39 -11.64 12.59
CA PHE A 398 2.99 -10.29 12.59
C PHE A 398 4.51 -10.34 12.34
N LEU A 399 5.21 -11.32 12.92
CA LEU A 399 6.64 -11.54 12.69
C LEU A 399 6.93 -11.83 11.21
N ILE A 400 6.13 -12.72 10.59
CA ILE A 400 6.23 -13.04 9.16
C ILE A 400 5.99 -11.77 8.31
N GLY A 401 4.94 -11.01 8.60
CA GLY A 401 4.66 -9.74 7.91
C GLY A 401 5.77 -8.71 8.09
N GLY A 402 6.33 -8.60 9.29
CA GLY A 402 7.46 -7.71 9.60
C GLY A 402 8.74 -8.12 8.86
N PHE A 403 9.02 -9.40 8.78
CA PHE A 403 10.15 -9.93 8.02
C PHE A 403 9.95 -9.70 6.52
N ALA A 404 8.75 -9.88 5.98
CA ALA A 404 8.44 -9.54 4.60
C ALA A 404 8.60 -8.04 4.32
N LEU A 405 8.12 -7.17 5.20
CA LEU A 405 8.34 -5.72 5.10
C LEU A 405 9.83 -5.35 5.12
N SER A 406 10.63 -6.01 5.97
CA SER A 406 12.07 -5.76 6.11
C SER A 406 12.89 -6.31 4.94
N GLY A 407 12.33 -7.17 4.10
CA GLY A 407 13.08 -7.88 3.06
C GLY A 407 13.98 -8.96 3.65
N PHE A 408 13.46 -9.77 4.60
CA PHE A 408 14.24 -10.87 5.17
C PHE A 408 14.58 -11.89 4.07
N PRO A 409 15.89 -12.25 3.91
CA PRO A 409 16.40 -12.91 2.71
C PRO A 409 15.73 -14.25 2.39
N PHE A 410 15.54 -14.50 1.10
CA PHE A 410 15.19 -15.75 0.42
C PHE A 410 13.82 -16.35 0.72
N ILE A 411 13.24 -16.12 1.90
CA ILE A 411 11.99 -16.79 2.34
C ILE A 411 10.77 -15.88 2.36
N THR A 412 10.93 -14.56 2.18
CA THR A 412 9.81 -13.62 2.24
C THR A 412 9.55 -12.98 0.89
N ALA A 413 8.28 -12.74 0.59
CA ALA A 413 7.85 -12.11 -0.67
C ALA A 413 8.43 -10.71 -0.84
N GLY A 414 8.56 -9.95 0.26
CA GLY A 414 9.11 -8.61 0.23
C GLY A 414 10.61 -8.55 -0.07
N PHE A 415 11.36 -9.62 0.16
CA PHE A 415 12.76 -9.71 -0.28
C PHE A 415 12.83 -9.67 -1.80
N TRP A 416 12.20 -10.61 -2.48
CA TRP A 416 12.26 -10.73 -3.94
C TRP A 416 11.84 -9.46 -4.66
N SER A 417 10.72 -8.87 -4.26
CA SER A 417 10.19 -7.69 -4.94
C SER A 417 10.95 -6.39 -4.64
N LYS A 418 11.53 -6.24 -3.43
CA LYS A 418 12.33 -5.07 -3.08
C LYS A 418 13.73 -5.15 -3.67
N ASP A 419 14.28 -6.35 -3.68
CA ASP A 419 15.60 -6.61 -4.25
C ASP A 419 15.62 -6.34 -5.76
N GLU A 420 14.54 -6.70 -6.47
CA GLU A 420 14.36 -6.39 -7.88
C GLU A 420 14.39 -4.88 -8.16
N ILE A 421 13.74 -4.04 -7.33
CA ILE A 421 13.81 -2.57 -7.44
C ILE A 421 15.26 -2.07 -7.28
N LEU A 422 15.98 -2.63 -6.30
CA LEU A 422 17.37 -2.24 -6.06
C LEU A 422 18.30 -2.73 -7.17
N ALA A 423 18.06 -3.92 -7.71
CA ALA A 423 18.80 -4.47 -8.83
C ALA A 423 18.61 -3.61 -10.10
N ASP A 424 17.39 -3.21 -10.41
CA ASP A 424 17.09 -2.29 -11.51
C ASP A 424 17.81 -0.94 -11.36
N ALA A 425 17.75 -0.35 -10.16
CA ALA A 425 18.43 0.92 -9.90
C ALA A 425 19.95 0.81 -10.05
N PHE A 426 20.54 -0.32 -9.66
CA PHE A 426 21.95 -0.60 -9.79
C PHE A 426 22.35 -0.85 -11.25
N ALA A 427 21.65 -1.72 -11.96
CA ALA A 427 21.95 -2.13 -13.33
C ALA A 427 21.86 -0.96 -14.33
N HIS A 428 20.87 -0.07 -14.16
CA HIS A 428 20.69 1.10 -15.02
C HIS A 428 21.51 2.34 -14.58
N GLY A 429 22.38 2.20 -13.57
CA GLY A 429 23.30 3.27 -13.15
C GLY A 429 22.63 4.42 -12.37
N HIS A 430 21.42 4.22 -11.84
CA HIS A 430 20.73 5.20 -11.00
C HIS A 430 21.25 5.18 -9.55
N TRP A 431 22.54 5.40 -9.38
CA TRP A 431 23.28 5.24 -8.12
C TRP A 431 22.70 6.00 -6.94
N TRP A 432 22.23 7.22 -7.16
CA TRP A 432 21.65 8.02 -6.09
C TRP A 432 20.31 7.43 -5.59
N VAL A 433 19.47 6.91 -6.51
CA VAL A 433 18.22 6.21 -6.14
C VAL A 433 18.56 4.94 -5.38
N PHE A 434 19.51 4.14 -5.89
CA PHE A 434 19.97 2.92 -5.24
C PHE A 434 20.41 3.17 -3.79
N VAL A 435 21.30 4.14 -3.55
CA VAL A 435 21.82 4.46 -2.22
C VAL A 435 20.71 4.94 -1.29
N VAL A 436 19.85 5.84 -1.75
CA VAL A 436 18.74 6.37 -0.94
C VAL A 436 17.76 5.25 -0.55
N LEU A 437 17.38 4.38 -1.49
CA LEU A 437 16.51 3.26 -1.22
C LEU A 437 17.17 2.20 -0.32
N LEU A 438 18.47 1.95 -0.47
CA LEU A 438 19.22 1.03 0.39
C LEU A 438 19.25 1.52 1.85
N LEU A 439 19.46 2.82 2.08
CA LEU A 439 19.37 3.44 3.41
C LEU A 439 17.94 3.32 3.99
N ALA A 440 16.93 3.56 3.17
CA ALA A 440 15.54 3.39 3.58
C ALA A 440 15.21 1.91 3.90
N ALA A 441 15.83 0.93 3.21
CA ALA A 441 15.72 -0.50 3.53
C ALA A 441 16.28 -0.82 4.92
N PHE A 442 17.46 -0.31 5.24
CA PHE A 442 18.07 -0.46 6.57
C PHE A 442 17.17 0.09 7.67
N LEU A 443 16.68 1.34 7.51
CA LEU A 443 15.76 1.96 8.48
C LEU A 443 14.45 1.17 8.60
N THR A 444 13.92 0.66 7.47
CA THR A 444 12.71 -0.19 7.45
C THR A 444 12.89 -1.42 8.33
N ALA A 445 13.99 -2.13 8.18
CA ALA A 445 14.30 -3.31 8.97
C ALA A 445 14.50 -2.96 10.47
N PHE A 446 15.14 -1.83 10.74
CA PHE A 446 15.37 -1.34 12.10
C PHE A 446 14.06 -1.03 12.83
N TYR A 447 13.19 -0.16 12.28
CA TYR A 447 11.95 0.20 12.97
C TYR A 447 10.97 -0.97 13.06
N THR A 448 10.99 -1.89 12.10
CA THR A 448 10.16 -3.11 12.14
C THR A 448 10.58 -4.00 13.32
N MET A 449 11.89 -4.21 13.52
CA MET A 449 12.36 -4.98 14.66
C MET A 449 12.08 -4.28 16.00
N ARG A 450 12.21 -2.93 16.03
CA ARG A 450 11.80 -2.13 17.19
C ARG A 450 10.33 -2.33 17.50
N GLN A 451 9.44 -2.25 16.51
CA GLN A 451 8.01 -2.46 16.66
C GLN A 451 7.70 -3.88 17.20
N ILE A 452 8.29 -4.92 16.63
CA ILE A 452 8.13 -6.31 17.08
C ILE A 452 8.61 -6.45 18.53
N ALA A 453 9.77 -5.92 18.86
CA ALA A 453 10.34 -6.04 20.19
C ALA A 453 9.51 -5.32 21.25
N LEU A 454 9.09 -4.08 20.99
CA LEU A 454 8.28 -3.31 21.92
C LEU A 454 6.88 -3.90 22.12
N THR A 455 6.29 -4.48 21.10
CA THR A 455 4.92 -5.02 21.17
C THR A 455 4.88 -6.41 21.79
N PHE A 456 5.76 -7.31 21.37
CA PHE A 456 5.60 -8.75 21.65
C PHE A 456 6.62 -9.32 22.62
N LEU A 457 7.83 -8.74 22.71
CA LEU A 457 8.90 -9.33 23.50
C LEU A 457 8.95 -8.79 24.94
N GLY A 458 9.75 -9.44 25.78
CA GLY A 458 9.95 -9.04 27.16
C GLY A 458 8.77 -9.40 28.08
N TYR A 459 8.44 -8.47 28.98
CA TYR A 459 7.36 -8.59 29.96
C TYR A 459 6.27 -7.56 29.69
N PRO A 460 5.01 -7.82 30.06
CA PRO A 460 3.95 -6.82 29.97
C PRO A 460 4.31 -5.57 30.76
N ARG A 461 4.22 -4.40 30.13
CA ARG A 461 4.53 -3.11 30.75
C ARG A 461 3.33 -2.41 31.39
N SER A 462 2.12 -2.93 31.13
CA SER A 462 0.86 -2.51 31.77
C SER A 462 0.10 -3.73 32.28
N LYS A 463 -0.83 -3.51 33.21
CA LYS A 463 -1.75 -4.58 33.68
C LYS A 463 -2.67 -4.99 32.51
N SER A 464 -3.08 -4.04 31.66
CA SER A 464 -3.91 -4.30 30.50
C SER A 464 -3.21 -5.23 29.51
N ALA A 465 -1.93 -5.00 29.20
CA ALA A 465 -1.15 -5.94 28.39
C ALA A 465 -1.01 -7.32 29.04
N ALA A 466 -0.98 -7.37 30.39
CA ALA A 466 -0.94 -8.62 31.12
C ALA A 466 -2.26 -9.42 31.06
N HIS A 467 -3.38 -8.82 30.67
CA HIS A 467 -4.69 -9.47 30.53
C HIS A 467 -5.12 -9.60 29.05
N ALA A 468 -4.26 -9.22 28.12
CA ALA A 468 -4.53 -9.42 26.70
C ALA A 468 -4.66 -10.92 26.34
N HIS A 469 -5.51 -11.24 25.39
CA HIS A 469 -5.72 -12.60 24.89
C HIS A 469 -5.81 -12.62 23.37
N GLU A 470 -5.69 -13.81 22.76
CA GLU A 470 -5.77 -14.01 21.33
C GLU A 470 -7.15 -13.62 20.78
N SER A 471 -7.15 -13.09 19.57
CA SER A 471 -8.35 -12.68 18.85
C SER A 471 -9.17 -13.88 18.37
N THR A 472 -10.44 -13.66 18.03
CA THR A 472 -11.36 -14.68 17.50
C THR A 472 -10.87 -15.26 16.17
N TRP A 473 -11.40 -16.43 15.77
CA TRP A 473 -11.01 -17.10 14.53
C TRP A 473 -11.29 -16.27 13.27
N THR A 474 -12.34 -15.44 13.28
CA THR A 474 -12.66 -14.53 12.18
C THR A 474 -11.59 -13.47 11.96
N MET A 475 -10.79 -13.18 13.00
CA MET A 475 -9.65 -12.26 12.92
C MET A 475 -8.35 -13.03 12.64
N THR A 476 -8.11 -14.17 13.27
CA THR A 476 -6.85 -14.91 13.13
C THR A 476 -6.72 -15.66 11.81
N LEU A 477 -7.82 -16.18 11.23
CA LEU A 477 -7.78 -16.86 9.94
C LEU A 477 -7.27 -15.95 8.81
N PRO A 478 -7.76 -14.70 8.63
CA PRO A 478 -7.18 -13.77 7.69
C PRO A 478 -5.69 -13.52 7.88
N LEU A 479 -5.21 -13.43 9.12
CA LEU A 479 -3.79 -13.27 9.40
C LEU A 479 -2.96 -14.46 8.88
N VAL A 480 -3.43 -15.70 9.12
CA VAL A 480 -2.73 -16.90 8.66
C VAL A 480 -2.70 -16.99 7.15
N VAL A 481 -3.81 -16.68 6.47
CA VAL A 481 -3.87 -16.69 5.00
C VAL A 481 -2.92 -15.65 4.41
N LEU A 482 -2.91 -14.43 4.95
CA LEU A 482 -2.00 -13.39 4.47
C LEU A 482 -0.54 -13.68 4.79
N ALA A 483 -0.25 -14.34 5.91
CA ALA A 483 1.11 -14.79 6.25
C ALA A 483 1.62 -15.82 5.22
N PHE A 484 0.75 -16.71 4.73
CA PHE A 484 1.09 -17.60 3.63
C PHE A 484 1.52 -16.82 2.37
N PHE A 485 0.74 -15.84 1.94
CA PHE A 485 1.11 -15.02 0.79
C PHE A 485 2.34 -14.13 1.04
N ALA A 486 2.53 -13.63 2.26
CA ALA A 486 3.73 -12.86 2.63
C ALA A 486 5.02 -13.69 2.58
N LEU A 487 4.94 -15.01 2.69
CA LEU A 487 6.06 -15.92 2.47
C LEU A 487 6.20 -16.30 1.00
N PHE A 488 5.13 -16.75 0.36
CA PHE A 488 5.22 -17.51 -0.90
C PHE A 488 4.93 -16.68 -2.16
N ALA A 489 4.22 -15.54 -2.08
CA ALA A 489 3.89 -14.76 -3.27
C ALA A 489 5.12 -14.16 -3.98
N GLY A 490 6.27 -14.09 -3.33
CA GLY A 490 7.51 -13.62 -3.94
C GLY A 490 8.16 -14.59 -4.92
N PHE A 491 7.86 -15.88 -4.82
CA PHE A 491 8.51 -16.89 -5.68
C PHE A 491 8.09 -16.81 -7.15
N VAL A 492 7.00 -16.11 -7.47
CA VAL A 492 6.57 -15.93 -8.87
C VAL A 492 7.43 -14.92 -9.65
N GLY A 493 8.25 -14.11 -8.96
CA GLY A 493 9.15 -13.12 -9.56
C GLY A 493 10.63 -13.40 -9.31
N VAL A 494 11.02 -14.64 -9.05
CA VAL A 494 12.44 -15.01 -8.91
C VAL A 494 13.09 -14.98 -10.29
N HIS A 495 14.24 -14.28 -10.38
CA HIS A 495 15.01 -14.16 -11.61
C HIS A 495 15.48 -15.53 -12.12
N SER A 496 15.44 -15.75 -13.44
CA SER A 496 15.79 -17.04 -14.07
C SER A 496 17.21 -17.51 -13.73
N ASP A 497 18.15 -16.59 -13.62
CA ASP A 497 19.56 -16.88 -13.36
C ASP A 497 19.89 -16.99 -11.86
N PHE A 498 18.87 -16.90 -10.99
CA PHE A 498 19.10 -17.10 -9.56
C PHE A 498 19.40 -18.59 -9.26
N PRO A 499 20.56 -18.90 -8.64
CA PRO A 499 21.01 -20.29 -8.43
C PRO A 499 19.97 -21.15 -7.72
N LEU A 500 19.75 -22.36 -8.18
CA LEU A 500 18.81 -23.37 -7.68
C LEU A 500 17.34 -22.98 -7.85
N LEU A 501 16.94 -21.80 -7.40
CA LEU A 501 15.54 -21.38 -7.44
C LEU A 501 15.10 -20.95 -8.85
N GLY A 502 15.96 -20.27 -9.61
CA GLY A 502 15.69 -19.91 -10.99
C GLY A 502 15.48 -21.14 -11.87
N GLU A 503 16.36 -22.15 -11.73
CA GLU A 503 16.22 -23.43 -12.45
C GLU A 503 14.95 -24.20 -12.03
N LEU A 504 14.59 -24.19 -10.74
CA LEU A 504 13.45 -24.92 -10.20
C LEU A 504 12.10 -24.28 -10.55
N LEU A 505 12.01 -22.94 -10.50
CA LEU A 505 10.78 -22.18 -10.68
C LEU A 505 10.54 -21.74 -12.13
N GLY A 506 11.56 -21.85 -12.98
CA GLY A 506 11.50 -21.43 -14.38
C GLY A 506 11.72 -19.92 -14.58
N SER A 507 11.52 -19.47 -15.81
CA SER A 507 11.73 -18.06 -16.20
C SER A 507 10.68 -17.17 -15.56
N ASN A 508 11.03 -16.34 -14.58
CA ASN A 508 10.26 -15.25 -13.97
C ASN A 508 8.80 -15.08 -14.55
N PRO A 509 7.83 -15.91 -14.11
CA PRO A 509 6.50 -15.91 -14.75
C PRO A 509 5.73 -14.60 -14.54
N PHE A 510 6.06 -13.84 -13.48
CA PHE A 510 5.44 -12.55 -13.24
C PHE A 510 5.86 -11.52 -14.29
N GLU A 511 7.15 -11.42 -14.58
CA GLU A 511 7.71 -10.51 -15.58
C GLU A 511 7.12 -10.79 -16.96
N HIS A 512 7.23 -12.06 -17.41
CA HIS A 512 6.70 -12.47 -18.72
C HIS A 512 5.22 -12.16 -18.90
N PHE A 513 4.45 -12.26 -17.82
CA PHE A 513 3.02 -11.98 -17.88
C PHE A 513 2.74 -10.48 -17.92
N VAL A 514 3.37 -9.69 -17.04
CA VAL A 514 3.04 -8.27 -16.84
C VAL A 514 3.58 -7.38 -17.96
N VAL A 515 4.75 -7.70 -18.53
CA VAL A 515 5.33 -6.97 -19.67
C VAL A 515 4.39 -6.96 -20.87
N GLY A 516 3.56 -7.99 -21.05
CA GLY A 516 2.55 -8.02 -22.10
C GLY A 516 1.50 -6.90 -22.06
N THR A 517 1.44 -6.10 -20.98
CA THR A 517 0.59 -4.90 -20.91
C THR A 517 1.16 -3.72 -21.71
N LEU A 518 2.47 -3.72 -21.96
CA LEU A 518 3.18 -2.61 -22.58
C LEU A 518 3.19 -2.72 -24.11
N PRO A 519 3.16 -1.61 -24.84
CA PRO A 519 3.27 -1.60 -26.30
C PRO A 519 4.67 -2.00 -26.80
N HIS A 520 5.70 -1.83 -25.97
CA HIS A 520 7.09 -2.13 -26.31
C HIS A 520 7.71 -3.06 -25.26
N HIS A 521 8.61 -3.94 -25.70
CA HIS A 521 9.38 -4.78 -24.81
C HIS A 521 10.36 -3.95 -23.98
N LEU A 522 10.39 -4.17 -22.69
CA LEU A 522 11.45 -3.67 -21.81
C LEU A 522 12.66 -4.61 -21.92
N ALA A 523 13.86 -4.04 -21.89
CA ALA A 523 15.08 -4.83 -21.77
C ALA A 523 15.13 -5.43 -20.37
N GLY A 524 15.30 -6.74 -20.27
CA GLY A 524 15.57 -7.41 -18.99
C GLY A 524 16.93 -7.00 -18.45
N ILE A 525 17.11 -7.07 -17.13
CA ILE A 525 18.41 -6.86 -16.48
C ILE A 525 19.14 -8.17 -16.32
N GLU A 526 20.47 -8.15 -16.45
CA GLU A 526 21.31 -9.28 -16.10
C GLU A 526 21.38 -9.43 -14.58
N PHE A 527 21.44 -10.69 -14.11
CA PHE A 527 21.54 -10.97 -12.68
C PHE A 527 22.91 -10.57 -12.14
N ASP A 528 22.94 -9.76 -11.06
CA ASP A 528 24.15 -9.36 -10.35
C ASP A 528 23.99 -9.62 -8.84
N TRP A 529 25.01 -10.25 -8.23
CA TRP A 529 25.05 -10.49 -6.79
C TRP A 529 25.28 -9.23 -5.95
N THR A 530 25.83 -8.16 -6.52
CA THR A 530 26.19 -6.94 -5.78
C THR A 530 24.99 -6.28 -5.11
N PRO A 531 23.91 -5.91 -5.82
CA PRO A 531 22.71 -5.34 -5.19
C PRO A 531 22.07 -6.31 -4.20
N VAL A 532 22.03 -7.61 -4.51
CA VAL A 532 21.47 -8.65 -3.62
C VAL A 532 22.23 -8.70 -2.28
N LEU A 533 23.54 -8.75 -2.31
CA LEU A 533 24.34 -8.79 -1.08
C LEU A 533 24.22 -7.51 -0.26
N LEU A 534 24.18 -6.34 -0.92
CA LEU A 534 24.01 -5.06 -0.25
C LEU A 534 22.62 -4.94 0.40
N SER A 535 21.57 -5.41 -0.26
CA SER A 535 20.21 -5.44 0.30
C SER A 535 20.10 -6.38 1.49
N VAL A 536 20.73 -7.57 1.42
CA VAL A 536 20.81 -8.53 2.53
C VAL A 536 21.53 -7.92 3.72
N VAL A 537 22.67 -7.26 3.50
CA VAL A 537 23.41 -6.57 4.58
C VAL A 537 22.57 -5.45 5.20
N ALA A 538 21.88 -4.65 4.39
CA ALA A 538 21.01 -3.59 4.88
C ALA A 538 19.82 -4.16 5.70
N GLY A 539 19.14 -5.17 5.18
CA GLY A 539 17.99 -5.80 5.84
C GLY A 539 18.37 -6.49 7.16
N LEU A 540 19.36 -7.39 7.12
CA LEU A 540 19.82 -8.09 8.32
C LEU A 540 20.52 -7.16 9.30
N GLY A 541 21.28 -6.17 8.81
CA GLY A 541 21.91 -5.13 9.62
C GLY A 541 20.89 -4.29 10.39
N GLY A 542 19.82 -3.83 9.73
CA GLY A 542 18.73 -3.09 10.36
C GLY A 542 17.99 -3.92 11.41
N LEU A 543 17.60 -5.17 11.07
CA LEU A 543 16.99 -6.11 12.02
C LEU A 543 17.92 -6.39 13.22
N GLY A 544 19.21 -6.61 12.96
CA GLY A 544 20.23 -6.86 13.99
C GLY A 544 20.38 -5.68 14.94
N CYS A 545 20.48 -4.45 14.42
CA CYS A 545 20.56 -3.23 15.24
C CYS A 545 19.31 -3.05 16.09
N GLY A 546 18.10 -3.25 15.52
CA GLY A 546 16.85 -3.21 16.26
C GLY A 546 16.77 -4.27 17.35
N TRP A 547 17.23 -5.49 17.08
CA TRP A 547 17.30 -6.56 18.05
C TRP A 547 18.28 -6.25 19.19
N LEU A 548 19.47 -5.73 18.90
CA LEU A 548 20.47 -5.38 19.90
C LEU A 548 19.97 -4.31 20.86
N LEU A 549 19.24 -3.30 20.35
CA LEU A 549 18.73 -2.20 21.18
C LEU A 549 17.46 -2.57 21.96
N TYR A 550 16.54 -3.31 21.36
CA TYR A 550 15.20 -3.54 21.93
C TYR A 550 14.88 -5.01 22.25
N GLY A 551 15.45 -5.95 21.49
CA GLY A 551 15.16 -7.38 21.65
C GLY A 551 16.02 -8.02 22.74
N ARG A 552 17.33 -7.74 22.78
CA ARG A 552 18.26 -8.33 23.75
C ARG A 552 18.03 -7.82 25.18
N ARG A 553 17.62 -6.56 25.32
CA ARG A 553 17.29 -5.91 26.59
C ARG A 553 15.93 -5.25 26.48
N PRO A 554 14.85 -6.00 26.64
CA PRO A 554 13.51 -5.45 26.58
C PRO A 554 13.32 -4.34 27.61
N LEU A 555 12.63 -3.26 27.21
CA LEU A 555 12.35 -2.13 28.10
C LEU A 555 11.53 -2.55 29.31
N ALA A 556 11.90 -2.04 30.48
CA ALA A 556 11.09 -2.17 31.69
C ALA A 556 9.96 -1.13 31.70
N SER A 557 8.94 -1.37 32.55
CA SER A 557 7.86 -0.41 32.74
C SER A 557 8.40 0.93 33.25
N GLY A 558 7.99 2.04 32.62
CA GLY A 558 8.45 3.39 32.97
C GLY A 558 9.86 3.77 32.46
N GLN A 559 10.56 2.87 31.77
CA GLN A 559 11.84 3.19 31.15
C GLN A 559 11.63 4.00 29.86
N SER A 560 12.41 5.08 29.70
CA SER A 560 12.42 5.88 28.47
C SER A 560 13.01 5.10 27.29
N ASP A 561 12.55 5.42 26.09
CA ASP A 561 13.08 4.82 24.85
C ASP A 561 14.57 5.17 24.69
N PRO A 562 15.45 4.19 24.43
CA PRO A 562 16.87 4.42 24.18
C PRO A 562 17.16 5.41 23.05
N LEU A 563 16.29 5.50 22.04
CA LEU A 563 16.43 6.46 20.94
C LEU A 563 16.29 7.91 21.39
N VAL A 564 15.44 8.19 22.39
CA VAL A 564 15.32 9.56 22.95
C VAL A 564 16.66 10.04 23.49
N ALA A 565 17.38 9.18 24.22
CA ALA A 565 18.70 9.51 24.73
C ALA A 565 19.77 9.61 23.64
N SER A 566 19.66 8.81 22.57
CA SER A 566 20.67 8.75 21.51
C SER A 566 20.51 9.85 20.47
N LEU A 567 19.28 10.19 20.08
CA LEU A 567 18.96 11.18 19.05
C LEU A 567 18.72 12.58 19.61
N GLY A 568 18.43 12.70 20.92
CA GLY A 568 18.17 14.00 21.57
C GLY A 568 17.13 14.83 20.83
N PRO A 569 17.44 16.12 20.49
CA PRO A 569 16.49 17.00 19.80
C PRO A 569 16.00 16.48 18.45
N ILE A 570 16.77 15.64 17.76
CA ILE A 570 16.37 15.06 16.47
C ILE A 570 15.14 14.15 16.67
N HIS A 571 15.07 13.41 17.78
CA HIS A 571 13.93 12.56 18.09
C HIS A 571 12.64 13.38 18.28
N GLU A 572 12.75 14.58 18.84
CA GLU A 572 11.60 15.47 19.04
C GLU A 572 11.12 16.12 17.73
N MET A 573 12.00 16.23 16.74
CA MET A 573 11.67 16.73 15.39
C MET A 573 11.01 15.67 14.49
N LEU A 574 11.28 14.39 14.75
CA LEU A 574 10.73 13.24 14.02
C LEU A 574 9.41 12.76 14.63
#